data_1adcbac48ff8636d413582b514796b8c
#
_entry.id   1adcbac48ff8636d413582b514796b8c
#
_cell.length_a   1.000
_cell.length_b   1.000
_cell.length_c   1.000
_cell.angle_alpha   90.00
_cell.angle_beta   90.00
_cell.angle_gamma   90.00
#
_symmetry.space_group_name_H-M   'P 1'
#
loop_
_entity.id
_entity.type
_entity.pdbx_description
1 polymer ?
#
loop_
_entity_poly.entity_id
_entity_poly.type
_entity_poly.pdbx_seq_one_letter_code
_entity_poly.pdbx_strand_id
1 'polypeptide(L)'
;TENIDVTLDGRDLGGGGLHPVSIARHRIEDIFVGAGYEVVDGEEIETDYYNFEALNIPAHHPARGMHDTFYFGDGSLLRTHTSPSQVHTMESQEPPIRVICPGRVYRRDSDLTHSPMFHQIEGLVVDQGISFSDLKGTIIEFLERFFERELEIRFRPSYFPFTEPSAEVDVMGKDGWLEVLGCGMVH
;
A
#
# COMPACT_ATOMS: atom_id res chain seq x y z
N THR A 1 -42.66 14.56 31.00
CA THR A 1 -42.29 13.20 30.59
C THR A 1 -42.78 13.00 29.17
N GLU A 2 -41.91 12.99 28.21
CA GLU A 2 -42.24 12.64 26.83
C GLU A 2 -42.70 11.18 26.82
N ASN A 3 -43.86 10.93 26.28
CA ASN A 3 -44.40 9.60 26.09
C ASN A 3 -43.86 9.09 24.75
N ILE A 4 -42.79 8.30 24.80
CA ILE A 4 -42.22 7.68 23.60
C ILE A 4 -43.11 6.47 23.26
N ASP A 5 -43.68 6.48 22.06
CA ASP A 5 -44.40 5.33 21.52
C ASP A 5 -43.45 4.30 21.02
N VAL A 6 -43.27 3.23 21.79
CA VAL A 6 -42.35 2.11 21.47
C VAL A 6 -42.89 1.15 20.41
N THR A 7 -44.14 1.36 19.93
CA THR A 7 -44.70 0.54 18.84
C THR A 7 -44.42 1.08 17.45
N LEU A 8 -43.87 2.30 17.36
CA LEU A 8 -43.44 2.86 16.09
C LEU A 8 -42.18 2.12 15.59
N ASP A 9 -42.20 1.80 14.32
CA ASP A 9 -41.03 1.25 13.66
C ASP A 9 -39.82 2.19 13.78
N GLY A 10 -38.65 1.63 13.97
CA GLY A 10 -37.38 2.38 13.94
C GLY A 10 -37.19 3.09 12.60
N ARG A 11 -36.32 4.10 12.61
CA ARG A 11 -35.96 4.79 11.35
C ARG A 11 -35.40 3.76 10.38
N ASP A 12 -35.96 3.66 9.19
CA ASP A 12 -35.37 2.87 8.10
C ASP A 12 -34.01 3.47 7.75
N LEU A 13 -32.96 2.70 8.02
CA LEU A 13 -31.58 3.10 7.73
C LEU A 13 -31.15 2.74 6.29
N GLY A 14 -32.05 2.14 5.51
CA GLY A 14 -31.73 1.64 4.18
C GLY A 14 -30.84 0.39 4.20
N GLY A 15 -30.49 -0.12 3.03
CA GLY A 15 -29.54 -1.22 2.88
C GLY A 15 -28.11 -0.77 3.19
N GLY A 16 -27.37 -1.58 3.94
CA GLY A 16 -25.93 -1.37 4.14
C GLY A 16 -25.13 -1.62 2.88
N GLY A 17 -23.94 -1.00 2.75
CA GLY A 17 -22.99 -1.23 1.67
C GLY A 17 -21.56 -1.13 2.16
N LEU A 18 -20.64 -1.71 1.40
CA LEU A 18 -19.21 -1.58 1.68
C LEU A 18 -18.72 -0.16 1.36
N HIS A 19 -17.79 0.33 2.16
CA HIS A 19 -17.11 1.59 1.89
C HIS A 19 -16.33 1.50 0.55
N PRO A 20 -16.27 2.56 -0.27
CA PRO A 20 -15.53 2.54 -1.55
C PRO A 20 -14.07 2.06 -1.45
N VAL A 21 -13.36 2.41 -0.38
CA VAL A 21 -12.00 1.93 -0.12
C VAL A 21 -11.97 0.40 0.06
N SER A 22 -12.96 -0.17 0.76
CA SER A 22 -13.06 -1.63 0.93
C SER A 22 -13.35 -2.34 -0.40
N ILE A 23 -14.21 -1.75 -1.23
CA ILE A 23 -14.50 -2.27 -2.58
C ILE A 23 -13.23 -2.24 -3.44
N ALA A 24 -12.50 -1.12 -3.42
CA ALA A 24 -11.25 -0.99 -4.18
C ALA A 24 -10.17 -1.98 -3.67
N ARG A 25 -10.04 -2.13 -2.35
CA ARG A 25 -9.12 -3.09 -1.75
C ARG A 25 -9.43 -4.52 -2.20
N HIS A 26 -10.66 -4.98 -2.06
CA HIS A 26 -11.05 -6.34 -2.49
C HIS A 26 -10.79 -6.54 -3.98
N ARG A 27 -11.10 -5.56 -4.81
CA ARG A 27 -10.83 -5.66 -6.24
C ARG A 27 -9.35 -5.81 -6.56
N ILE A 28 -8.47 -5.07 -5.89
CA ILE A 28 -7.02 -5.20 -6.04
C ILE A 28 -6.56 -6.59 -5.59
N GLU A 29 -7.03 -7.04 -4.42
CA GLU A 29 -6.74 -8.38 -3.90
C GLU A 29 -7.16 -9.47 -4.89
N ASP A 30 -8.38 -9.40 -5.43
CA ASP A 30 -8.89 -10.37 -6.42
C ASP A 30 -8.02 -10.42 -7.70
N ILE A 31 -7.56 -9.26 -8.19
CA ILE A 31 -6.68 -9.18 -9.37
C ILE A 31 -5.36 -9.90 -9.09
N PHE A 32 -4.71 -9.62 -7.97
CA PHE A 32 -3.41 -10.20 -7.63
C PHE A 32 -3.51 -11.68 -7.24
N VAL A 33 -4.54 -12.07 -6.48
CA VAL A 33 -4.79 -13.49 -6.17
C VAL A 33 -5.04 -14.28 -7.45
N GLY A 34 -5.79 -13.72 -8.39
CA GLY A 34 -5.97 -14.31 -9.72
C GLY A 34 -4.69 -14.42 -10.54
N ALA A 35 -3.66 -13.62 -10.22
CA ALA A 35 -2.32 -13.67 -10.81
C ALA A 35 -1.33 -14.54 -10.01
N GLY A 36 -1.80 -15.26 -8.97
CA GLY A 36 -1.00 -16.18 -8.17
C GLY A 36 -0.24 -15.54 -7.00
N TYR A 37 -0.67 -14.37 -6.54
CA TYR A 37 -0.12 -13.74 -5.32
C TYR A 37 -0.91 -14.18 -4.09
N GLU A 38 -0.21 -14.26 -2.97
CA GLU A 38 -0.82 -14.43 -1.65
C GLU A 38 -1.05 -13.05 -1.01
N VAL A 39 -2.13 -12.95 -0.21
CA VAL A 39 -2.42 -11.75 0.57
C VAL A 39 -1.84 -11.95 1.97
N VAL A 40 -0.94 -11.06 2.37
CA VAL A 40 -0.29 -11.11 3.69
C VAL A 40 -0.74 -9.90 4.51
N ASP A 41 -1.42 -10.16 5.61
CA ASP A 41 -1.70 -9.11 6.60
C ASP A 41 -0.47 -8.88 7.48
N GLY A 42 -0.23 -7.62 7.84
CA GLY A 42 0.86 -7.22 8.73
C GLY A 42 0.35 -6.37 9.89
N GLU A 43 1.13 -6.35 10.96
CA GLU A 43 0.83 -5.55 12.16
C GLU A 43 0.86 -4.05 11.83
N GLU A 44 -0.03 -3.28 12.45
CA GLU A 44 -0.05 -1.81 12.31
C GLU A 44 0.96 -1.14 13.25
N ILE A 45 1.29 -1.81 14.35
CA ILE A 45 2.30 -1.38 15.32
C ILE A 45 3.58 -2.14 15.03
N GLU A 46 4.64 -1.41 14.75
CA GLU A 46 5.93 -1.96 14.33
C GLU A 46 7.09 -1.41 15.14
N THR A 47 8.22 -2.09 15.01
CA THR A 47 9.49 -1.58 15.52
C THR A 47 10.14 -0.64 14.50
N ASP A 48 11.02 0.21 14.99
CA ASP A 48 11.85 1.06 14.15
C ASP A 48 12.72 0.27 13.16
N TYR A 49 13.16 -0.93 13.57
CA TYR A 49 13.92 -1.85 12.71
C TYR A 49 13.15 -2.22 11.45
N TYR A 50 11.96 -2.77 11.57
CA TYR A 50 11.17 -3.23 10.42
C TYR A 50 10.62 -2.09 9.57
N ASN A 51 10.28 -0.96 10.21
CA ASN A 51 9.72 0.17 9.46
C ASN A 51 10.77 1.02 8.73
N PHE A 52 12.05 0.96 9.15
CA PHE A 52 13.11 1.79 8.60
C PHE A 52 14.43 1.05 8.35
N GLU A 53 15.05 0.46 9.36
CA GLU A 53 16.43 -0.03 9.27
C GLU A 53 16.56 -1.19 8.28
N ALA A 54 15.67 -2.18 8.36
CA ALA A 54 15.61 -3.33 7.44
C ALA A 54 15.31 -2.92 5.99
N LEU A 55 14.81 -1.71 5.78
CA LEU A 55 14.49 -1.12 4.49
C LEU A 55 15.58 -0.12 4.02
N ASN A 56 16.81 -0.30 4.49
CA ASN A 56 17.94 0.56 4.13
C ASN A 56 17.73 2.05 4.48
N ILE A 57 16.99 2.33 5.56
CA ILE A 57 16.73 3.67 6.09
C ILE A 57 17.32 3.78 7.50
N PRO A 58 18.65 3.89 7.67
CA PRO A 58 19.27 4.00 8.99
C PRO A 58 18.94 5.35 9.65
N ALA A 59 19.19 5.45 10.97
CA ALA A 59 18.79 6.60 11.79
C ALA A 59 19.26 7.97 11.25
N HIS A 60 20.41 7.99 10.58
CA HIS A 60 21.00 9.20 10.00
C HIS A 60 20.65 9.43 8.51
N HIS A 61 19.83 8.57 7.91
CA HIS A 61 19.50 8.68 6.49
C HIS A 61 18.56 9.87 6.25
N PRO A 62 18.83 10.74 5.26
CA PRO A 62 18.00 11.93 5.01
C PRO A 62 16.52 11.61 4.71
N ALA A 63 16.25 10.51 4.02
CA ALA A 63 14.88 10.07 3.73
C ALA A 63 14.05 9.72 4.98
N ARG A 64 14.70 9.39 6.11
CA ARG A 64 14.02 9.07 7.37
C ARG A 64 13.33 10.30 7.98
N GLY A 65 13.88 11.48 7.79
CA GLY A 65 13.28 12.75 8.23
C GLY A 65 12.03 13.14 7.45
N MET A 66 11.76 12.49 6.31
CA MET A 66 10.57 12.72 5.48
C MET A 66 9.33 11.95 5.99
N HIS A 67 9.52 11.05 6.93
CA HIS A 67 8.46 10.26 7.53
C HIS A 67 8.08 10.85 8.88
N ASP A 68 7.07 11.70 8.88
CA ASP A 68 6.45 12.14 10.13
C ASP A 68 5.73 10.94 10.77
N THR A 69 6.38 10.33 11.74
CA THR A 69 6.00 9.04 12.32
C THR A 69 5.33 9.23 13.68
N PHE A 70 4.30 8.44 13.97
CA PHE A 70 3.70 8.34 15.30
C PHE A 70 4.44 7.29 16.12
N TYR A 71 5.22 7.75 17.12
CA TYR A 71 5.91 6.89 18.07
C TYR A 71 5.13 6.73 19.36
N PHE A 72 5.20 5.54 19.95
CA PHE A 72 4.74 5.26 21.30
C PHE A 72 5.87 5.46 22.32
N GLY A 73 5.51 5.52 23.61
CA GLY A 73 6.47 5.77 24.67
C GLY A 73 7.51 4.67 24.91
N ASP A 74 7.26 3.47 24.39
CA ASP A 74 8.18 2.31 24.44
C ASP A 74 9.10 2.22 23.20
N GLY A 75 8.99 3.16 22.26
CA GLY A 75 9.78 3.22 21.04
C GLY A 75 9.18 2.44 19.85
N SER A 76 8.06 1.74 20.04
CA SER A 76 7.29 1.22 18.92
C SER A 76 6.60 2.37 18.15
N LEU A 77 6.10 2.09 16.96
CA LEU A 77 5.51 3.11 16.09
C LEU A 77 4.30 2.57 15.31
N LEU A 78 3.48 3.47 14.80
CA LEU A 78 2.50 3.14 13.76
C LEU A 78 3.23 3.13 12.40
N ARG A 79 3.12 2.00 11.67
CA ARG A 79 3.82 1.83 10.38
C ARG A 79 3.48 2.93 9.39
N THR A 80 4.49 3.44 8.70
CA THR A 80 4.35 4.52 7.70
C THR A 80 4.11 4.02 6.28
N HIS A 81 4.27 2.74 6.06
CA HIS A 81 4.03 1.98 4.83
C HIS A 81 3.80 0.51 5.17
N THR A 82 3.40 -0.30 4.19
CA THR A 82 3.19 -1.74 4.40
C THR A 82 4.43 -2.59 4.17
N SER A 83 5.58 -1.97 3.85
CA SER A 83 6.87 -2.66 3.61
C SER A 83 7.36 -3.55 4.75
N PRO A 84 7.10 -3.27 6.05
CA PRO A 84 7.43 -4.22 7.12
C PRO A 84 6.89 -5.62 6.89
N SER A 85 5.68 -5.74 6.32
CA SER A 85 5.08 -7.04 6.01
C SER A 85 5.90 -7.82 4.96
N GLN A 86 6.56 -7.12 4.02
CA GLN A 86 7.46 -7.76 3.06
C GLN A 86 8.70 -8.32 3.75
N VAL A 87 9.28 -7.58 4.71
CA VAL A 87 10.45 -8.02 5.49
C VAL A 87 10.11 -9.26 6.30
N HIS A 88 9.00 -9.24 7.05
CA HIS A 88 8.52 -10.39 7.82
C HIS A 88 8.27 -11.62 6.92
N THR A 89 7.72 -11.41 5.73
CA THR A 89 7.51 -12.49 4.76
C THR A 89 8.83 -13.09 4.30
N MET A 90 9.81 -12.26 3.92
CA MET A 90 11.13 -12.73 3.49
C MET A 90 11.93 -13.42 4.61
N GLU A 91 11.69 -13.09 5.88
CA GLU A 91 12.30 -13.77 7.03
C GLU A 91 11.62 -15.11 7.35
N SER A 92 10.35 -15.30 6.96
CA SER A 92 9.56 -16.49 7.30
C SER A 92 9.40 -17.48 6.16
N GLN A 93 9.70 -17.09 4.92
CA GLN A 93 9.49 -17.91 3.73
C GLN A 93 10.72 -17.92 2.83
N GLU A 94 11.00 -19.08 2.22
CA GLU A 94 12.00 -19.20 1.16
C GLU A 94 11.40 -18.85 -0.20
N PRO A 95 12.19 -18.28 -1.12
CA PRO A 95 11.72 -18.06 -2.50
C PRO A 95 11.31 -19.37 -3.22
N PRO A 96 10.36 -19.33 -4.14
CA PRO A 96 9.74 -18.13 -4.72
C PRO A 96 8.69 -17.49 -3.81
N ILE A 97 8.69 -16.16 -3.74
CA ILE A 97 7.71 -15.35 -2.98
C ILE A 97 6.91 -14.51 -3.96
N ARG A 98 5.59 -14.50 -3.82
CA ARG A 98 4.66 -13.62 -4.54
C ARG A 98 3.56 -13.18 -3.60
N VAL A 99 3.67 -11.98 -3.07
CA VAL A 99 2.73 -11.49 -2.06
C VAL A 99 2.27 -10.06 -2.36
N ILE A 100 1.08 -9.74 -1.86
CA ILE A 100 0.63 -8.36 -1.67
C ILE A 100 0.36 -8.13 -0.19
N CYS A 101 0.70 -6.95 0.28
CA CYS A 101 0.57 -6.54 1.67
C CYS A 101 -0.38 -5.32 1.77
N PRO A 102 -1.70 -5.54 1.85
CA PRO A 102 -2.65 -4.46 2.03
C PRO A 102 -2.73 -4.03 3.49
N GLY A 103 -3.00 -2.74 3.74
CA GLY A 103 -3.24 -2.30 5.10
C GLY A 103 -3.33 -0.80 5.28
N ARG A 104 -3.67 -0.42 6.50
CA ARG A 104 -3.63 0.98 6.93
C ARG A 104 -2.21 1.38 7.26
N VAL A 105 -1.87 2.61 6.92
CA VAL A 105 -0.57 3.23 7.21
C VAL A 105 -0.80 4.63 7.75
N TYR A 106 0.19 5.15 8.49
CA TYR A 106 0.02 6.33 9.30
C TYR A 106 1.21 7.29 9.12
N ARG A 107 0.91 8.55 8.85
CA ARG A 107 1.91 9.61 8.74
C ARG A 107 1.38 10.86 9.43
N ARG A 108 2.24 11.60 10.14
CA ARG A 108 1.87 12.85 10.82
C ARG A 108 1.65 14.00 9.84
N ASP A 109 1.36 13.67 8.61
CA ASP A 109 1.06 14.63 7.56
C ASP A 109 -0.45 14.86 7.48
N SER A 110 -0.87 16.12 7.50
CA SER A 110 -2.29 16.48 7.47
C SER A 110 -2.46 17.84 6.82
N ASP A 111 -2.87 17.84 5.55
CA ASP A 111 -3.25 19.04 4.81
C ASP A 111 -4.50 18.77 3.96
N LEU A 112 -4.76 19.62 2.97
CA LEU A 112 -5.92 19.47 2.08
C LEU A 112 -5.90 18.19 1.24
N THR A 113 -4.74 17.58 1.04
CA THR A 113 -4.51 16.42 0.18
C THR A 113 -4.02 15.19 0.94
N HIS A 114 -3.59 15.34 2.19
CA HIS A 114 -3.04 14.28 3.03
C HIS A 114 -3.91 14.01 4.25
N SER A 115 -4.17 12.73 4.50
CA SER A 115 -4.81 12.23 5.72
C SER A 115 -3.76 11.55 6.62
N PRO A 116 -3.84 11.72 7.95
CA PRO A 116 -2.94 11.02 8.88
C PRO A 116 -3.00 9.51 8.79
N MET A 117 -4.09 8.95 8.29
CA MET A 117 -4.26 7.54 8.01
C MET A 117 -4.76 7.36 6.58
N PHE A 118 -4.14 6.47 5.83
CA PHE A 118 -4.60 6.06 4.50
C PHE A 118 -4.34 4.56 4.28
N HIS A 119 -4.80 4.03 3.17
CA HIS A 119 -4.61 2.63 2.82
C HIS A 119 -3.53 2.51 1.74
N GLN A 120 -2.68 1.53 1.90
CA GLN A 120 -1.62 1.18 0.96
C GLN A 120 -1.67 -0.31 0.67
N ILE A 121 -1.29 -0.69 -0.55
CA ILE A 121 -1.07 -2.08 -0.93
C ILE A 121 0.29 -2.14 -1.61
N GLU A 122 1.22 -2.90 -1.05
CA GLU A 122 2.52 -3.16 -1.66
C GLU A 122 2.58 -4.58 -2.19
N GLY A 123 3.26 -4.79 -3.30
CA GLY A 123 3.51 -6.11 -3.88
C GLY A 123 5.00 -6.44 -3.86
N LEU A 124 5.33 -7.71 -3.60
CA LEU A 124 6.68 -8.23 -3.65
C LEU A 124 6.72 -9.54 -4.45
N VAL A 125 7.68 -9.63 -5.35
CA VAL A 125 8.06 -10.89 -6.01
C VAL A 125 9.53 -11.14 -5.79
N VAL A 126 9.87 -12.33 -5.28
CA VAL A 126 11.25 -12.83 -5.19
C VAL A 126 11.31 -14.16 -5.90
N ASP A 127 11.99 -14.23 -7.03
CA ASP A 127 12.13 -15.44 -7.83
C ASP A 127 13.37 -15.35 -8.72
N GLN A 128 13.76 -16.47 -9.33
CA GLN A 128 14.90 -16.50 -10.26
C GLN A 128 14.54 -15.82 -11.59
N GLY A 129 15.46 -14.98 -12.07
CA GLY A 129 15.35 -14.35 -13.39
C GLY A 129 14.36 -13.19 -13.47
N ILE A 130 13.84 -12.70 -12.36
CA ILE A 130 12.95 -11.52 -12.33
C ILE A 130 13.75 -10.28 -12.76
N SER A 131 13.14 -9.51 -13.64
CA SER A 131 13.72 -8.30 -14.21
C SER A 131 12.79 -7.08 -14.02
N PHE A 132 13.34 -5.90 -14.27
CA PHE A 132 12.53 -4.67 -14.28
C PHE A 132 11.44 -4.69 -15.36
N SER A 133 11.64 -5.47 -16.44
CA SER A 133 10.61 -5.66 -17.48
C SER A 133 9.42 -6.44 -16.95
N ASP A 134 9.65 -7.46 -16.11
CA ASP A 134 8.57 -8.23 -15.46
C ASP A 134 7.79 -7.34 -14.49
N LEU A 135 8.49 -6.50 -13.72
CA LEU A 135 7.85 -5.51 -12.85
C LEU A 135 6.95 -4.56 -13.65
N LYS A 136 7.46 -4.01 -14.76
CA LYS A 136 6.66 -3.13 -15.63
C LYS A 136 5.45 -3.84 -16.20
N GLY A 137 5.61 -5.06 -16.69
CA GLY A 137 4.50 -5.86 -17.22
C GLY A 137 3.40 -6.10 -16.18
N THR A 138 3.79 -6.48 -14.98
CA THR A 138 2.87 -6.68 -13.85
C THR A 138 2.08 -5.42 -13.51
N ILE A 139 2.74 -4.27 -13.45
CA ILE A 139 2.10 -2.99 -13.12
C ILE A 139 1.13 -2.57 -14.23
N ILE A 140 1.52 -2.67 -15.49
CA ILE A 140 0.66 -2.31 -16.63
C ILE A 140 -0.60 -3.20 -16.61
N GLU A 141 -0.43 -4.52 -16.52
CA GLU A 141 -1.56 -5.46 -16.49
C GLU A 141 -2.49 -5.19 -15.31
N PHE A 142 -1.92 -4.93 -14.12
CA PHE A 142 -2.70 -4.58 -12.93
C PHE A 142 -3.54 -3.32 -13.16
N LEU A 143 -2.93 -2.24 -13.64
CA LEU A 143 -3.61 -0.95 -13.82
C LEU A 143 -4.72 -1.05 -14.87
N GLU A 144 -4.47 -1.73 -16.00
CA GLU A 144 -5.48 -1.93 -17.04
C GLU A 144 -6.66 -2.77 -16.56
N ARG A 145 -6.42 -3.82 -15.79
CA ARG A 145 -7.46 -4.63 -15.15
C ARG A 145 -8.24 -3.85 -14.09
N PHE A 146 -7.55 -3.05 -13.29
CA PHE A 146 -8.20 -2.26 -12.24
C PHE A 146 -9.11 -1.18 -12.80
N PHE A 147 -8.66 -0.45 -13.82
CA PHE A 147 -9.43 0.60 -14.48
C PHE A 147 -10.33 0.12 -15.62
N GLU A 148 -10.28 -1.18 -15.99
CA GLU A 148 -11.06 -1.81 -17.07
C GLU A 148 -10.94 -1.11 -18.42
N ARG A 149 -9.76 -0.63 -18.74
CA ARG A 149 -9.46 0.05 -20.02
C ARG A 149 -7.95 0.07 -20.29
N GLU A 150 -7.60 0.23 -21.56
CA GLU A 150 -6.24 0.61 -21.94
C GLU A 150 -5.88 1.98 -21.34
N LEU A 151 -4.65 2.09 -20.87
CA LEU A 151 -4.14 3.26 -20.19
C LEU A 151 -2.86 3.76 -20.85
N GLU A 152 -2.73 5.07 -20.95
CA GLU A 152 -1.43 5.69 -21.21
C GLU A 152 -0.66 5.75 -19.89
N ILE A 153 0.42 4.95 -19.77
CA ILE A 153 1.20 4.77 -18.56
C ILE A 153 2.62 5.26 -18.80
N ARG A 154 3.15 6.01 -17.85
CA ARG A 154 4.51 6.52 -17.88
C ARG A 154 5.27 6.06 -16.64
N PHE A 155 6.50 5.57 -16.84
CA PHE A 155 7.46 5.28 -15.79
C PHE A 155 8.51 6.38 -15.76
N ARG A 156 8.62 7.10 -14.65
CA ARG A 156 9.63 8.13 -14.42
C ARG A 156 10.71 7.60 -13.49
N PRO A 157 12.02 7.77 -13.78
CA PRO A 157 13.06 7.47 -12.82
C PRO A 157 12.83 8.17 -11.49
N SER A 158 13.01 7.43 -10.39
CA SER A 158 12.86 7.94 -9.04
C SER A 158 13.91 7.32 -8.11
N TYR A 159 13.85 7.63 -6.84
CA TYR A 159 14.73 7.08 -5.82
C TYR A 159 13.92 6.62 -4.60
N PHE A 160 14.12 5.36 -4.21
CA PHE A 160 13.66 4.84 -2.92
C PHE A 160 14.84 4.14 -2.23
N PRO A 161 14.95 4.24 -0.87
CA PRO A 161 16.12 3.75 -0.14
C PRO A 161 16.40 2.25 -0.32
N PHE A 162 15.37 1.44 -0.57
CA PHE A 162 15.47 -0.02 -0.62
C PHE A 162 15.28 -0.62 -2.03
N THR A 163 15.26 0.23 -3.07
CA THR A 163 15.15 -0.26 -4.47
C THR A 163 16.14 0.43 -5.39
N GLU A 164 16.66 -0.33 -6.37
CA GLU A 164 17.47 0.18 -7.49
C GLU A 164 17.39 -0.80 -8.66
N PRO A 165 16.97 -0.37 -9.88
CA PRO A 165 16.42 0.94 -10.21
C PRO A 165 15.04 1.16 -9.56
N SER A 166 14.70 2.43 -9.38
CA SER A 166 13.40 2.87 -8.85
C SER A 166 12.66 3.72 -9.87
N ALA A 167 11.35 3.65 -9.88
CA ALA A 167 10.51 4.46 -10.73
C ALA A 167 9.19 4.85 -10.04
N GLU A 168 8.67 6.00 -10.41
CA GLU A 168 7.29 6.39 -10.18
C GLU A 168 6.45 6.13 -11.42
N VAL A 169 5.20 5.74 -11.20
CA VAL A 169 4.28 5.39 -12.28
C VAL A 169 3.13 6.37 -12.31
N ASP A 170 2.96 6.99 -13.45
CA ASP A 170 1.86 7.92 -13.72
C ASP A 170 0.91 7.34 -14.76
N VAL A 171 -0.36 7.66 -14.61
CA VAL A 171 -1.44 7.32 -15.55
C VAL A 171 -2.03 8.61 -16.09
N MET A 172 -2.31 8.65 -17.41
CA MET A 172 -2.99 9.79 -18.02
C MET A 172 -4.47 9.81 -17.62
N GLY A 173 -4.84 10.83 -16.87
CA GLY A 173 -6.21 11.15 -16.49
C GLY A 173 -6.82 12.23 -17.38
N LYS A 174 -8.04 12.66 -17.07
CA LYS A 174 -8.73 13.75 -17.80
C LYS A 174 -8.03 15.10 -17.63
N ASP A 175 -7.41 15.32 -16.47
CA ASP A 175 -6.79 16.60 -16.11
C ASP A 175 -5.25 16.54 -16.21
N GLY A 176 -4.70 15.49 -16.84
CA GLY A 176 -3.26 15.29 -17.02
C GLY A 176 -2.74 14.05 -16.31
N TRP A 177 -1.42 14.00 -16.13
CA TRP A 177 -0.74 12.89 -15.47
C TRP A 177 -1.04 12.84 -13.98
N LEU A 178 -1.46 11.67 -13.51
CA LEU A 178 -1.68 11.37 -12.09
C LEU A 178 -0.68 10.30 -11.65
N GLU A 179 0.13 10.60 -10.66
CA GLU A 179 1.00 9.64 -10.01
C GLU A 179 0.15 8.65 -9.19
N VAL A 180 0.36 7.35 -9.42
CA VAL A 180 -0.45 6.30 -8.80
C VAL A 180 0.34 5.36 -7.89
N LEU A 181 1.64 5.14 -8.16
CA LEU A 181 2.48 4.27 -7.34
C LEU A 181 3.98 4.48 -7.58
N GLY A 182 4.79 4.05 -6.61
CA GLY A 182 6.23 3.84 -6.76
C GLY A 182 6.56 2.37 -6.94
N CYS A 183 7.64 2.06 -7.65
CA CYS A 183 8.11 0.70 -7.86
C CYS A 183 9.63 0.63 -8.00
N GLY A 184 10.20 -0.56 -7.89
CA GLY A 184 11.63 -0.79 -8.10
C GLY A 184 12.05 -2.22 -7.87
N MET A 185 13.31 -2.49 -8.18
CA MET A 185 13.98 -3.75 -7.85
C MET A 185 14.55 -3.64 -6.45
N VAL A 186 14.18 -4.55 -5.56
CA VAL A 186 14.69 -4.57 -4.19
C VAL A 186 16.17 -4.98 -4.18
N HIS A 187 16.97 -4.33 -3.32
CA HIS A 187 18.41 -4.61 -3.14
C HIS A 187 18.67 -6.04 -2.70
#